data_2b2adf5b04ae7972cb627c1983258128
#
_entry.id   2b2adf5b04ae7972cb627c1983258128
#
_cell.length_a   1.000
_cell.length_b   1.000
_cell.length_c   1.000
_cell.angle_alpha   90.00
_cell.angle_beta   90.00
_cell.angle_gamma   90.00
#
_symmetry.space_group_name_H-M   'P 1'
#
loop_
_entity.id
_entity.type
_entity.pdbx_description
1 polymer ?
#
loop_
_entity_poly.entity_id
_entity_poly.type
_entity_poly.pdbx_seq_one_letter_code
_entity_poly.pdbx_strand_id
1 'polypeptide(L)'
;MRKIHYAHKDGLAVITLDDGKMNTMNWDFFSQLNEALDRTIADGAGALIFTGRKGVFSAGLDLKLLPTLSLEEQLRFQKTFAETMLRVYMFPIPTIAAYAGHSIAGGAILSYACDRFMAADGPYRIQINEVANKMLIPGWISLICRSSIPPRYWKEALLHSRAY
;
A
#
# COMPACT_ATOMS: atom_id res chain seq x y z
N MET A 1 -5.91 -18.10 -3.31
CA MET A 1 -6.34 -17.81 -1.91
C MET A 1 -6.70 -16.34 -1.82
N ARG A 2 -7.81 -15.99 -1.17
CA ARG A 2 -8.26 -14.62 -1.06
C ARG A 2 -7.33 -13.86 -0.09
N LYS A 3 -6.83 -12.69 -0.53
CA LYS A 3 -5.90 -11.84 0.24
C LYS A 3 -6.50 -10.49 0.60
N ILE A 4 -7.57 -10.13 -0.11
CA ILE A 4 -8.28 -8.88 0.04
C ILE A 4 -9.74 -9.20 0.39
N HIS A 5 -10.20 -8.70 1.51
CA HIS A 5 -11.58 -8.81 1.94
C HIS A 5 -12.24 -7.45 1.82
N TYR A 6 -13.42 -7.43 1.23
CA TYR A 6 -14.20 -6.21 1.02
C TYR A 6 -15.50 -6.28 1.79
N ALA A 7 -15.83 -5.21 2.48
CA ALA A 7 -17.13 -5.00 3.12
C ALA A 7 -17.62 -3.59 2.82
N HIS A 8 -18.94 -3.43 2.66
CA HIS A 8 -19.60 -2.13 2.52
C HIS A 8 -20.78 -2.07 3.51
N LYS A 9 -20.80 -1.03 4.32
CA LYS A 9 -21.87 -0.81 5.30
C LYS A 9 -21.99 0.68 5.62
N ASP A 10 -23.22 1.17 5.70
CA ASP A 10 -23.54 2.54 6.12
C ASP A 10 -22.77 3.62 5.33
N GLY A 11 -22.58 3.40 4.02
CA GLY A 11 -21.83 4.30 3.14
C GLY A 11 -20.32 4.23 3.27
N LEU A 12 -19.77 3.31 4.08
CA LEU A 12 -18.34 3.08 4.23
C LEU A 12 -17.93 1.78 3.57
N ALA A 13 -16.92 1.83 2.70
CA ALA A 13 -16.24 0.66 2.20
C ALA A 13 -15.00 0.37 3.05
N VAL A 14 -14.77 -0.90 3.36
CA VAL A 14 -13.58 -1.37 4.10
C VAL A 14 -12.90 -2.45 3.29
N ILE A 15 -11.64 -2.22 2.95
CA ILE A 15 -10.74 -3.19 2.32
C ILE A 15 -9.76 -3.68 3.39
N THR A 16 -9.87 -4.95 3.75
CA THR A 16 -8.99 -5.59 4.72
C THR A 16 -7.94 -6.43 4.00
N LEU A 17 -6.67 -6.13 4.26
CA LEU A 17 -5.53 -6.91 3.79
C LEU A 17 -5.30 -8.07 4.75
N ASP A 18 -5.58 -9.29 4.32
CA ASP A 18 -5.35 -10.50 5.12
C ASP A 18 -5.10 -11.73 4.24
N ASP A 19 -3.84 -12.07 4.06
CA ASP A 19 -3.38 -13.29 3.40
C ASP A 19 -3.00 -14.39 4.42
N GLY A 20 -3.28 -14.18 5.70
CA GLY A 20 -2.87 -15.04 6.81
C GLY A 20 -1.36 -14.96 7.13
N LYS A 21 -0.58 -14.12 6.44
CA LYS A 21 0.88 -13.96 6.57
C LYS A 21 1.26 -12.50 6.67
N MET A 22 2.05 -12.01 5.73
CA MET A 22 2.63 -10.66 5.75
C MET A 22 1.98 -9.69 4.76
N ASN A 23 0.86 -10.06 4.15
CA ASN A 23 0.14 -9.26 3.16
C ASN A 23 1.07 -8.76 2.05
N THR A 24 1.89 -9.68 1.49
CA THR A 24 2.82 -9.34 0.43
C THR A 24 2.09 -9.10 -0.89
N MET A 25 2.56 -8.08 -1.60
CA MET A 25 1.97 -7.63 -2.87
C MET A 25 2.56 -8.44 -4.03
N ASN A 26 1.71 -9.19 -4.70
CA ASN A 26 2.00 -9.94 -5.92
C ASN A 26 0.85 -9.74 -6.93
N TRP A 27 0.84 -10.47 -8.04
CA TRP A 27 -0.20 -10.34 -9.07
C TRP A 27 -1.62 -10.50 -8.52
N ASP A 28 -1.86 -11.52 -7.68
CA ASP A 28 -3.17 -11.76 -7.07
C ASP A 28 -3.59 -10.61 -6.15
N PHE A 29 -2.64 -10.04 -5.39
CA PHE A 29 -2.90 -8.90 -4.53
C PHE A 29 -3.40 -7.71 -5.35
N PHE A 30 -2.68 -7.35 -6.42
CA PHE A 30 -3.08 -6.21 -7.25
C PHE A 30 -4.41 -6.46 -7.97
N SER A 31 -4.64 -7.68 -8.49
CA SER A 31 -5.91 -8.03 -9.11
C SER A 31 -7.08 -7.88 -8.13
N GLN A 32 -6.98 -8.49 -6.95
CA GLN A 32 -8.03 -8.44 -5.93
C GLN A 32 -8.22 -7.03 -5.36
N LEU A 33 -7.14 -6.25 -5.22
CA LEU A 33 -7.24 -4.88 -4.76
C LEU A 33 -8.00 -4.01 -5.78
N ASN A 34 -7.66 -4.12 -7.06
CA ASN A 34 -8.36 -3.39 -8.11
C ASN A 34 -9.84 -3.78 -8.23
N GLU A 35 -10.17 -5.07 -8.08
CA GLU A 35 -11.55 -5.54 -7.99
C GLU A 35 -12.30 -4.91 -6.80
N ALA A 36 -11.65 -4.83 -5.63
CA ALA A 36 -12.26 -4.21 -4.45
C ALA A 36 -12.45 -2.69 -4.64
N LEU A 37 -11.54 -2.02 -5.33
CA LEU A 37 -11.68 -0.61 -5.70
C LEU A 37 -12.85 -0.39 -6.68
N ASP A 38 -13.03 -1.27 -7.67
CA ASP A 38 -14.16 -1.23 -8.59
C ASP A 38 -15.48 -1.39 -7.83
N ARG A 39 -15.55 -2.35 -6.91
CA ARG A 39 -16.72 -2.57 -6.04
C ARG A 39 -17.03 -1.37 -5.16
N THR A 40 -16.01 -0.71 -4.62
CA THR A 40 -16.18 0.50 -3.80
C THR A 40 -16.97 1.58 -4.56
N ILE A 41 -16.65 1.78 -5.83
CA ILE A 41 -17.35 2.74 -6.69
C ILE A 41 -18.75 2.23 -7.05
N ALA A 42 -18.87 0.96 -7.44
CA ALA A 42 -20.16 0.36 -7.85
C ALA A 42 -21.19 0.36 -6.71
N ASP A 43 -20.74 0.14 -5.47
CA ASP A 43 -21.58 0.14 -4.27
C ASP A 43 -21.92 1.56 -3.77
N GLY A 44 -21.39 2.61 -4.41
CA GLY A 44 -21.67 4.02 -4.07
C GLY A 44 -21.14 4.43 -2.70
N ALA A 45 -20.00 3.87 -2.26
CA ALA A 45 -19.41 4.24 -0.97
C ALA A 45 -19.01 5.72 -0.94
N GLY A 46 -19.24 6.38 0.20
CA GLY A 46 -18.86 7.78 0.44
C GLY A 46 -17.44 7.94 0.98
N ALA A 47 -16.84 6.87 1.51
CA ALA A 47 -15.45 6.83 1.93
C ALA A 47 -14.91 5.39 1.89
N LEU A 48 -13.58 5.26 1.78
CA LEU A 48 -12.87 4.00 1.73
C LEU A 48 -11.82 3.90 2.84
N ILE A 49 -11.86 2.80 3.58
CA ILE A 49 -10.87 2.49 4.61
C ILE A 49 -10.07 1.26 4.19
N PHE A 50 -8.74 1.41 4.18
CA PHE A 50 -7.81 0.28 4.10
C PHE A 50 -7.38 -0.11 5.49
N THR A 51 -7.43 -1.40 5.81
CA THR A 51 -6.93 -1.93 7.07
C THR A 51 -6.19 -3.25 6.85
N GLY A 52 -5.54 -3.73 7.89
CA GLY A 52 -4.88 -5.02 7.90
C GLY A 52 -5.26 -5.81 9.14
N ARG A 53 -4.67 -6.97 9.31
CA ARG A 53 -4.82 -7.72 10.56
C ARG A 53 -3.89 -7.17 11.64
N LYS A 54 -4.17 -7.50 12.89
CA LYS A 54 -3.32 -7.11 14.02
C LYS A 54 -1.84 -7.52 13.78
N GLY A 55 -0.95 -6.56 13.92
CA GLY A 55 0.49 -6.73 13.75
C GLY A 55 1.01 -6.56 12.32
N VAL A 56 0.14 -6.61 11.30
CA VAL A 56 0.57 -6.54 9.89
C VAL A 56 -0.44 -5.75 9.06
N PHE A 57 0.00 -4.62 8.51
CA PHE A 57 -0.71 -3.99 7.40
C PHE A 57 -0.23 -4.58 6.09
N SER A 58 1.03 -4.37 5.71
CA SER A 58 1.67 -5.04 4.58
C SER A 58 3.20 -4.93 4.66
N ALA A 59 3.90 -5.98 4.25
CA ALA A 59 5.36 -6.00 4.10
C ALA A 59 5.84 -5.50 2.72
N GLY A 60 4.93 -5.05 1.85
CA GLY A 60 5.26 -4.58 0.51
C GLY A 60 5.38 -5.68 -0.53
N LEU A 61 6.16 -5.43 -1.58
CA LEU A 61 6.29 -6.36 -2.71
C LEU A 61 6.81 -7.73 -2.28
N ASP A 62 6.30 -8.78 -2.91
CA ASP A 62 6.80 -10.15 -2.71
C ASP A 62 8.19 -10.30 -3.35
N LEU A 63 9.24 -10.11 -2.54
CA LEU A 63 10.63 -10.20 -2.99
C LEU A 63 11.03 -11.61 -3.45
N LYS A 64 10.25 -12.65 -3.13
CA LYS A 64 10.51 -14.00 -3.63
C LYS A 64 9.99 -14.19 -5.05
N LEU A 65 8.98 -13.42 -5.43
CA LEU A 65 8.43 -13.44 -6.77
C LEU A 65 9.36 -12.74 -7.77
N LEU A 66 9.93 -11.59 -7.40
CA LEU A 66 10.67 -10.72 -8.34
C LEU A 66 11.78 -11.44 -9.10
N PRO A 67 12.65 -12.27 -8.49
CA PRO A 67 13.72 -12.97 -9.21
C PRO A 67 13.22 -14.07 -10.16
N THR A 68 11.97 -14.49 -10.05
CA THR A 68 11.38 -15.54 -10.91
C THR A 68 10.77 -14.99 -12.19
N LEU A 69 10.61 -13.66 -12.27
CA LEU A 69 10.01 -12.99 -13.41
C LEU A 69 11.06 -12.68 -14.49
N SER A 70 10.70 -12.86 -15.75
CA SER A 70 11.43 -12.31 -16.89
C SER A 70 11.50 -10.78 -16.83
N LEU A 71 12.38 -10.15 -17.57
CA LEU A 71 12.49 -8.69 -17.61
C LEU A 71 11.15 -8.03 -18.02
N GLU A 72 10.48 -8.59 -19.02
CA GLU A 72 9.19 -8.10 -19.50
C GLU A 72 8.13 -8.19 -18.38
N GLU A 73 8.08 -9.33 -17.68
CA GLU A 73 7.15 -9.52 -16.56
C GLU A 73 7.48 -8.59 -15.40
N GLN A 74 8.76 -8.34 -15.09
CA GLN A 74 9.16 -7.36 -14.08
C GLN A 74 8.67 -5.95 -14.42
N LEU A 75 8.85 -5.53 -15.68
CA LEU A 75 8.36 -4.22 -16.14
C LEU A 75 6.84 -4.13 -16.03
N ARG A 76 6.11 -5.17 -16.45
CA ARG A 76 4.65 -5.24 -16.31
C ARG A 76 4.22 -5.22 -14.84
N PHE A 77 4.92 -5.95 -13.96
CA PHE A 77 4.65 -5.98 -12.53
C PHE A 77 4.84 -4.60 -11.89
N GLN A 78 5.95 -3.93 -12.20
CA GLN A 78 6.23 -2.57 -11.71
C GLN A 78 5.19 -1.56 -12.22
N LYS A 79 4.76 -1.70 -13.49
CA LYS A 79 3.68 -0.89 -14.06
C LYS A 79 2.37 -1.11 -13.30
N THR A 80 1.98 -2.36 -13.09
CA THR A 80 0.75 -2.71 -12.34
C THR A 80 0.79 -2.15 -10.92
N PHE A 81 1.94 -2.24 -10.25
CA PHE A 81 2.14 -1.65 -8.93
C PHE A 81 1.92 -0.13 -8.96
N ALA A 82 2.61 0.55 -9.88
CA ALA A 82 2.49 2.00 -10.02
C ALA A 82 1.04 2.44 -10.31
N GLU A 83 0.39 1.81 -11.28
CA GLU A 83 -0.99 2.12 -11.68
C GLU A 83 -1.97 1.90 -10.52
N THR A 84 -1.81 0.81 -9.76
CA THR A 84 -2.67 0.54 -8.60
C THR A 84 -2.48 1.58 -7.49
N MET A 85 -1.23 1.95 -7.17
CA MET A 85 -0.96 2.98 -6.16
C MET A 85 -1.44 4.36 -6.59
N LEU A 86 -1.24 4.73 -7.86
CA LEU A 86 -1.75 5.97 -8.42
C LEU A 86 -3.28 6.00 -8.46
N ARG A 87 -3.92 4.86 -8.72
CA ARG A 87 -5.37 4.74 -8.64
C ARG A 87 -5.90 5.03 -7.24
N VAL A 88 -5.22 4.52 -6.19
CA VAL A 88 -5.58 4.85 -4.80
C VAL A 88 -5.34 6.32 -4.51
N TYR A 89 -4.20 6.86 -4.95
CA TYR A 89 -3.85 8.28 -4.76
C TYR A 89 -4.86 9.26 -5.40
N MET A 90 -5.43 8.88 -6.53
CA MET A 90 -6.42 9.67 -7.26
C MET A 90 -7.85 9.16 -7.05
N PHE A 91 -8.11 8.41 -5.98
CA PHE A 91 -9.41 7.80 -5.78
C PHE A 91 -10.49 8.87 -5.56
N PRO A 92 -11.69 8.76 -6.19
CA PRO A 92 -12.64 9.87 -6.26
C PRO A 92 -13.43 10.13 -4.98
N ILE A 93 -13.20 9.35 -3.92
CA ILE A 93 -13.79 9.53 -2.60
C ILE A 93 -12.70 9.48 -1.53
N PRO A 94 -12.92 10.07 -0.34
CA PRO A 94 -11.94 10.05 0.73
C PRO A 94 -11.42 8.67 1.07
N THR A 95 -10.10 8.54 1.19
CA THR A 95 -9.39 7.30 1.50
C THR A 95 -8.61 7.40 2.80
N ILE A 96 -8.68 6.37 3.63
CA ILE A 96 -7.98 6.31 4.92
C ILE A 96 -7.28 4.96 5.04
N ALA A 97 -5.98 4.96 5.34
CA ALA A 97 -5.28 3.77 5.79
C ALA A 97 -5.31 3.73 7.34
N ALA A 98 -6.03 2.78 7.92
CA ALA A 98 -6.17 2.63 9.38
C ALA A 98 -5.67 1.25 9.81
N TYR A 99 -4.55 1.18 10.53
CA TYR A 99 -3.91 -0.09 10.82
C TYR A 99 -3.24 -0.17 12.20
N ALA A 100 -3.18 -1.39 12.72
CA ALA A 100 -2.49 -1.75 13.95
C ALA A 100 -1.42 -2.82 13.64
N GLY A 101 -0.40 -2.42 12.87
CA GLY A 101 0.62 -3.34 12.38
C GLY A 101 1.70 -2.68 11.54
N HIS A 102 2.72 -3.45 11.19
CA HIS A 102 3.81 -2.99 10.33
C HIS A 102 3.34 -2.63 8.92
N SER A 103 3.79 -1.48 8.43
CA SER A 103 3.52 -0.94 7.10
C SER A 103 4.87 -0.64 6.42
N ILE A 104 5.36 -1.57 5.62
CA ILE A 104 6.75 -1.55 5.10
C ILE A 104 6.73 -1.50 3.57
N ALA A 105 7.67 -0.75 2.98
CA ALA A 105 7.87 -0.64 1.53
C ALA A 105 6.53 -0.33 0.81
N GLY A 106 6.08 -1.19 -0.10
CA GLY A 106 4.79 -1.06 -0.79
C GLY A 106 3.60 -0.85 0.16
N GLY A 107 3.64 -1.40 1.38
CA GLY A 107 2.62 -1.15 2.41
C GLY A 107 2.60 0.31 2.86
N ALA A 108 3.77 0.88 3.14
CA ALA A 108 3.90 2.30 3.49
C ALA A 108 3.51 3.20 2.30
N ILE A 109 3.87 2.81 1.07
CA ILE A 109 3.48 3.53 -0.14
C ILE A 109 1.95 3.56 -0.29
N LEU A 110 1.26 2.43 -0.05
CA LEU A 110 -0.21 2.38 -0.04
C LEU A 110 -0.79 3.31 1.03
N SER A 111 -0.20 3.35 2.23
CA SER A 111 -0.63 4.26 3.29
C SER A 111 -0.49 5.73 2.88
N TYR A 112 0.64 6.09 2.26
CA TYR A 112 0.90 7.45 1.79
C TYR A 112 0.09 7.83 0.53
N ALA A 113 -0.40 6.85 -0.21
CA ALA A 113 -1.32 7.07 -1.32
C ALA A 113 -2.74 7.42 -0.87
N CYS A 114 -3.12 7.13 0.38
CA CYS A 114 -4.39 7.54 0.96
C CYS A 114 -4.36 9.01 1.38
N ASP A 115 -5.54 9.66 1.45
CA ASP A 115 -5.68 11.04 1.92
C ASP A 115 -5.26 11.21 3.37
N ARG A 116 -5.46 10.15 4.18
CA ARG A 116 -5.03 10.09 5.59
C ARG A 116 -4.54 8.70 5.92
N PHE A 117 -3.62 8.62 6.88
CA PHE A 117 -3.29 7.35 7.52
C PHE A 117 -3.28 7.51 9.04
N MET A 118 -3.68 6.46 9.74
CA MET A 118 -3.76 6.36 11.18
C MET A 118 -3.15 5.03 11.60
N ALA A 119 -2.07 5.07 12.35
CA ALA A 119 -1.44 3.88 12.92
C ALA A 119 -1.75 3.82 14.41
N ALA A 120 -2.07 2.64 14.91
CA ALA A 120 -2.18 2.41 16.34
C ALA A 120 -0.82 2.60 17.02
N ASP A 121 -0.82 3.11 18.23
CA ASP A 121 0.37 3.14 19.06
C ASP A 121 0.84 1.71 19.37
N GLY A 122 2.16 1.47 19.32
CA GLY A 122 2.73 0.15 19.53
C GLY A 122 4.10 -0.03 18.88
N PRO A 123 4.68 -1.24 18.98
CA PRO A 123 6.00 -1.54 18.42
C PRO A 123 5.97 -1.75 16.91
N TYR A 124 5.13 -1.01 16.21
CA TYR A 124 4.97 -1.10 14.77
C TYR A 124 5.92 -0.15 14.04
N ARG A 125 6.20 -0.47 12.79
CA ARG A 125 7.08 0.34 11.93
C ARG A 125 6.36 0.76 10.67
N ILE A 126 6.48 2.03 10.33
CA ILE A 126 6.14 2.58 9.02
C ILE A 126 7.46 2.92 8.35
N GLN A 127 7.78 2.32 7.21
CA GLN A 127 9.12 2.44 6.64
C GLN A 127 9.12 2.27 5.12
N ILE A 128 9.76 3.23 4.43
CA ILE A 128 10.20 3.07 3.04
C ILE A 128 11.63 2.51 3.10
N ASN A 129 11.81 1.23 2.78
CA ASN A 129 13.08 0.54 2.97
C ASN A 129 13.77 0.12 1.65
N GLU A 130 13.33 0.65 0.53
CA GLU A 130 13.84 0.35 -0.80
C GLU A 130 15.34 0.60 -0.88
N VAL A 131 15.83 1.77 -0.46
CA VAL A 131 17.26 2.11 -0.49
C VAL A 131 18.09 1.19 0.41
N ALA A 132 17.59 0.86 1.61
CA ALA A 132 18.27 -0.11 2.49
C ALA A 132 18.38 -1.49 1.84
N ASN A 133 17.44 -1.86 0.97
CA ASN A 133 17.45 -3.10 0.19
C ASN A 133 18.16 -2.95 -1.17
N LYS A 134 18.93 -1.86 -1.38
CA LYS A 134 19.65 -1.58 -2.63
C LYS A 134 18.72 -1.44 -3.85
N MET A 135 17.50 -1.04 -3.63
CA MET A 135 16.51 -0.79 -4.68
C MET A 135 16.41 0.70 -4.97
N LEU A 136 16.14 1.04 -6.23
CA LEU A 136 15.82 2.42 -6.60
C LEU A 136 14.41 2.78 -6.13
N ILE A 137 14.20 4.04 -5.76
CA ILE A 137 12.89 4.61 -5.54
C ILE A 137 12.43 5.27 -6.83
N PRO A 138 11.44 4.72 -7.54
CA PRO A 138 10.87 5.36 -8.72
C PRO A 138 10.31 6.76 -8.42
N GLY A 139 10.33 7.64 -9.40
CA GLY A 139 9.87 9.02 -9.25
C GLY A 139 8.43 9.14 -8.73
N TRP A 140 7.53 8.27 -9.18
CA TRP A 140 6.14 8.26 -8.75
C TRP A 140 5.98 7.93 -7.24
N ILE A 141 6.81 7.02 -6.69
CA ILE A 141 6.82 6.74 -5.24
C ILE A 141 7.26 8.00 -4.48
N SER A 142 8.32 8.65 -4.96
CA SER A 142 8.78 9.90 -4.34
C SER A 142 7.69 10.97 -4.33
N LEU A 143 6.90 11.10 -5.40
CA LEU A 143 5.81 12.06 -5.47
C LEU A 143 4.70 11.74 -4.46
N ILE A 144 4.25 10.49 -4.38
CA ILE A 144 3.23 10.04 -3.41
C ILE A 144 3.73 10.27 -1.98
N CYS A 145 4.95 9.84 -1.65
CA CYS A 145 5.49 10.01 -0.30
C CYS A 145 5.63 11.49 0.08
N ARG A 146 6.07 12.33 -0.87
CA ARG A 146 6.24 13.77 -0.62
C ARG A 146 4.93 14.53 -0.44
N SER A 147 3.81 14.03 -0.94
CA SER A 147 2.49 14.63 -0.66
C SER A 147 2.03 14.42 0.78
N SER A 148 2.51 13.37 1.44
CA SER A 148 2.07 12.97 2.78
C SER A 148 3.12 13.20 3.86
N ILE A 149 4.41 13.23 3.50
CA ILE A 149 5.53 13.42 4.44
C ILE A 149 5.97 14.89 4.43
N PRO A 150 6.09 15.57 5.58
CA PRO A 150 6.60 16.94 5.63
C PRO A 150 8.02 17.05 5.05
N PRO A 151 8.37 18.14 4.32
CA PRO A 151 9.64 18.27 3.59
C PRO A 151 10.89 18.03 4.42
N ARG A 152 10.90 18.43 5.67
CA ARG A 152 12.04 18.25 6.59
C ARG A 152 12.42 16.78 6.83
N TYR A 153 11.49 15.83 6.58
CA TYR A 153 11.71 14.41 6.83
C TYR A 153 11.95 13.59 5.54
N TRP A 154 11.88 14.20 4.34
CA TRP A 154 12.01 13.47 3.08
C TRP A 154 13.30 12.67 2.98
N LYS A 155 14.44 13.26 3.34
CA LYS A 155 15.73 12.58 3.28
C LYS A 155 15.79 11.37 4.22
N GLU A 156 15.31 11.54 5.43
CA GLU A 156 15.28 10.46 6.42
C GLU A 156 14.36 9.32 5.97
N ALA A 157 13.14 9.64 5.54
CA ALA A 157 12.16 8.65 5.14
C ALA A 157 12.59 7.91 3.86
N LEU A 158 12.97 8.64 2.80
CA LEU A 158 13.19 8.07 1.48
C LEU A 158 14.62 7.58 1.26
N LEU A 159 15.63 8.31 1.72
CA LEU A 159 17.03 7.97 1.43
C LEU A 159 17.71 7.22 2.57
N HIS A 160 17.35 7.52 3.82
CA HIS A 160 17.94 6.85 4.98
C HIS A 160 17.09 5.70 5.50
N SER A 161 15.95 5.42 4.86
CA SER A 161 15.04 4.32 5.22
C SER A 161 14.69 4.31 6.71
N ARG A 162 14.46 5.49 7.29
CA ARG A 162 14.10 5.60 8.71
C ARG A 162 12.76 4.93 8.97
N ALA A 163 12.69 4.12 10.01
CA ALA A 163 11.45 3.59 10.54
C ALA A 163 10.82 4.57 11.55
N TYR A 164 9.53 4.74 11.46
CA TYR A 164 8.70 5.55 12.36
C TYR A 164 7.75 4.64 13.12
#